data_3c5a0b0de69d7890330e917e511e3211
#
_entry.id   3c5a0b0de69d7890330e917e511e3211
#
_cell.length_a   1.000
_cell.length_b   1.000
_cell.length_c   1.000
_cell.angle_alpha   90.00
_cell.angle_beta   90.00
_cell.angle_gamma   90.00
#
_symmetry.space_group_name_H-M   'P 1'
#
loop_
_entity.id
_entity.type
_entity.pdbx_description
1 polymer ?
#
loop_
_entity_poly.entity_id
_entity_poly.type
_entity_poly.pdbx_seq_one_letter_code
_entity_poly.pdbx_strand_id
1 'polypeptide(L)'
;MRMRRKKYLDERLDACGNVNLGWLVDYAAEQRGETQQRTLDVREIFGNDNPVHLEVGCGKGGFAVEAARRNPDINFIAVEMARNVIVSAMELAIKENLPNLKFLMGKAEYLEKFFPENSVERIYLNFSCPYPKETYKKHRLTHPVFLEIYKHILIPGGE
;
A
#
# COMPACT_ATOMS: atom_id res chain seq x y z
N MET A 1 4.26 21.96 1.87
CA MET A 1 5.76 21.94 1.92
C MET A 1 6.27 20.83 1.01
N ARG A 2 7.17 21.14 0.09
CA ARG A 2 7.78 20.13 -0.78
C ARG A 2 8.87 19.38 0.01
N MET A 3 8.72 18.08 0.24
CA MET A 3 9.74 17.27 0.92
C MET A 3 11.01 17.19 0.07
N ARG A 4 12.16 17.44 0.71
CA ARG A 4 13.45 17.25 0.05
C ARG A 4 13.66 15.76 -0.25
N ARG A 5 14.09 15.44 -1.51
CA ARG A 5 14.44 14.08 -1.89
C ARG A 5 15.53 13.53 -0.96
N LYS A 6 15.34 12.34 -0.45
CA LYS A 6 16.34 11.65 0.36
C LYS A 6 17.56 11.30 -0.49
N LYS A 7 18.73 11.34 0.13
CA LYS A 7 20.00 10.97 -0.50
C LYS A 7 19.94 9.47 -0.86
N TYR A 8 20.41 9.13 -2.05
CA TYR A 8 20.44 7.75 -2.57
C TYR A 8 19.07 7.06 -2.59
N LEU A 9 18.00 7.79 -2.88
CA LEU A 9 16.64 7.27 -2.80
C LEU A 9 16.40 6.06 -3.70
N ASP A 10 16.88 6.11 -4.95
CA ASP A 10 16.65 5.03 -5.91
C ASP A 10 17.42 3.77 -5.50
N GLU A 11 18.69 3.90 -5.14
CA GLU A 11 19.52 2.80 -4.64
C GLU A 11 18.93 2.16 -3.37
N ARG A 12 18.36 2.98 -2.48
CA ARG A 12 17.70 2.51 -1.26
C ARG A 12 16.42 1.75 -1.56
N LEU A 13 15.62 2.21 -2.53
CA LEU A 13 14.42 1.50 -2.98
C LEU A 13 14.78 0.18 -3.67
N ASP A 14 15.83 0.16 -4.48
CA ASP A 14 16.31 -1.06 -5.13
C ASP A 14 16.78 -2.09 -4.11
N ALA A 15 17.45 -1.66 -3.06
CA ALA A 15 17.87 -2.52 -1.94
C ALA A 15 16.69 -3.12 -1.16
N CYS A 16 15.48 -2.57 -1.29
CA CYS A 16 14.24 -3.06 -0.67
C CYS A 16 13.46 -4.04 -1.57
N GLY A 17 14.05 -4.59 -2.63
CA GLY A 17 13.35 -5.36 -3.66
C GLY A 17 12.52 -6.53 -3.15
N ASN A 18 12.91 -7.19 -2.06
CA ASN A 18 12.19 -8.32 -1.47
C ASN A 18 10.90 -7.95 -0.72
N VAL A 19 10.74 -6.69 -0.31
CA VAL A 19 9.52 -6.18 0.34
C VAL A 19 8.74 -5.21 -0.55
N ASN A 20 9.36 -4.74 -1.63
CA ASN A 20 8.79 -3.75 -2.54
C ASN A 20 8.06 -4.43 -3.69
N LEU A 21 6.76 -4.28 -3.77
CA LEU A 21 5.92 -4.79 -4.88
C LEU A 21 5.95 -3.88 -6.12
N GLY A 22 6.86 -2.93 -6.19
CA GLY A 22 6.99 -1.98 -7.30
C GLY A 22 7.22 -2.62 -8.67
N TRP A 23 7.69 -3.87 -8.73
CA TRP A 23 7.79 -4.66 -9.96
C TRP A 23 6.42 -5.00 -10.59
N LEU A 24 5.32 -4.84 -9.83
CA LEU A 24 3.94 -5.02 -10.30
C LEU A 24 3.35 -3.74 -10.89
N VAL A 25 3.99 -2.59 -10.68
CA VAL A 25 3.45 -1.28 -11.06
C VAL A 25 4.39 -0.62 -12.06
N ASP A 26 3.95 -0.51 -13.30
CA ASP A 26 4.65 0.32 -14.29
C ASP A 26 4.20 1.79 -14.13
N TYR A 27 4.96 2.56 -13.36
CA TYR A 27 4.70 3.99 -13.17
C TYR A 27 4.78 4.80 -14.47
N ALA A 28 5.58 4.37 -15.42
CA ALA A 28 5.66 5.05 -16.72
C ALA A 28 4.39 4.82 -17.52
N ALA A 29 3.85 3.61 -17.51
CA ALA A 29 2.54 3.29 -18.10
C ALA A 29 1.41 4.07 -17.42
N GLU A 30 1.44 4.17 -16.08
CA GLU A 30 0.48 4.97 -15.31
C GLU A 30 0.50 6.44 -15.75
N GLN A 31 1.67 7.04 -15.89
CA GLN A 31 1.81 8.44 -16.34
C GLN A 31 1.32 8.67 -17.78
N ARG A 32 1.39 7.64 -18.64
CA ARG A 32 0.86 7.67 -20.00
C ARG A 32 -0.65 7.39 -20.06
N GLY A 33 -1.31 7.13 -18.93
CA GLY A 33 -2.72 6.76 -18.86
C GLY A 33 -3.01 5.31 -19.29
N GLU A 34 -1.99 4.50 -19.46
CA GLU A 34 -2.13 3.07 -19.74
C GLU A 34 -2.56 2.33 -18.47
N THR A 35 -3.46 1.36 -18.60
CA THR A 35 -3.93 0.56 -17.47
C THR A 35 -2.96 -0.58 -17.15
N GLN A 36 -2.53 -0.65 -15.90
CA GLN A 36 -1.88 -1.85 -15.37
C GLN A 36 -2.92 -2.97 -15.31
N GLN A 37 -2.61 -4.09 -15.95
CA GLN A 37 -3.55 -5.24 -15.98
C GLN A 37 -3.20 -6.34 -14.99
N ARG A 38 -2.03 -6.28 -14.36
CA ARG A 38 -1.58 -7.29 -13.43
C ARG A 38 -2.14 -7.05 -12.04
N THR A 39 -2.94 -7.99 -11.53
CA THR A 39 -3.41 -8.01 -10.15
C THR A 39 -2.44 -8.75 -9.24
N LEU A 40 -2.49 -8.44 -7.96
CA LEU A 40 -1.68 -9.08 -6.93
C LEU A 40 -2.15 -10.53 -6.71
N ASP A 41 -1.23 -11.47 -6.80
CA ASP A 41 -1.44 -12.85 -6.39
C ASP A 41 -0.77 -13.06 -5.02
N VAL A 42 -1.60 -13.25 -3.99
CA VAL A 42 -1.14 -13.39 -2.60
C VAL A 42 -0.23 -14.61 -2.43
N ARG A 43 -0.56 -15.72 -3.10
CA ARG A 43 0.24 -16.94 -3.03
C ARG A 43 1.61 -16.76 -3.68
N GLU A 44 1.67 -16.05 -4.81
CA GLU A 44 2.94 -15.68 -5.46
C GLU A 44 3.80 -14.78 -4.56
N ILE A 45 3.16 -13.81 -3.89
CA ILE A 45 3.83 -12.78 -3.10
C ILE A 45 4.31 -13.29 -1.74
N PHE A 46 3.46 -14.04 -1.03
CA PHE A 46 3.70 -14.46 0.36
C PHE A 46 3.98 -15.96 0.52
N GLY A 47 3.70 -16.79 -0.49
CA GLY A 47 3.85 -18.23 -0.42
C GLY A 47 2.80 -18.95 0.42
N ASN A 48 1.69 -18.28 0.77
CA ASN A 48 0.59 -18.83 1.56
C ASN A 48 -0.75 -18.19 1.19
N ASP A 49 -1.84 -18.65 1.79
CA ASP A 49 -3.21 -18.16 1.58
C ASP A 49 -3.77 -17.42 2.81
N ASN A 50 -2.92 -16.87 3.66
CA ASN A 50 -3.36 -16.13 4.83
C ASN A 50 -4.20 -14.91 4.44
N PRO A 51 -5.13 -14.47 5.32
CA PRO A 51 -5.92 -13.27 5.08
C PRO A 51 -5.03 -12.06 4.77
N VAL A 52 -5.52 -11.18 3.89
CA VAL A 52 -4.81 -9.96 3.50
C VAL A 52 -5.42 -8.76 4.21
N HIS A 53 -4.60 -8.03 4.94
CA HIS A 53 -4.92 -6.73 5.51
C HIS A 53 -4.15 -5.64 4.76
N LEU A 54 -4.80 -4.53 4.49
CA LEU A 54 -4.29 -3.41 3.70
C LEU A 54 -4.24 -2.13 4.54
N GLU A 55 -3.10 -1.47 4.63
CA GLU A 55 -3.01 -0.10 5.13
C GLU A 55 -2.84 0.87 3.96
N VAL A 56 -3.72 1.86 3.86
CA VAL A 56 -3.66 2.91 2.83
C VAL A 56 -3.13 4.20 3.45
N GLY A 57 -1.99 4.69 2.93
CA GLY A 57 -1.28 5.83 3.49
C GLY A 57 -0.42 5.44 4.68
N CYS A 58 0.40 4.42 4.54
CA CYS A 58 1.18 3.85 5.66
C CYS A 58 2.29 4.77 6.20
N GLY A 59 2.61 5.84 5.50
CA GLY A 59 3.68 6.75 5.92
C GLY A 59 5.02 6.03 6.10
N LYS A 60 5.62 6.19 7.27
CA LYS A 60 6.90 5.54 7.62
C LYS A 60 6.75 4.10 8.14
N GLY A 61 5.55 3.53 8.09
CA GLY A 61 5.30 2.12 8.35
C GLY A 61 5.16 1.72 9.82
N GLY A 62 5.03 2.67 10.73
CA GLY A 62 4.96 2.36 12.16
C GLY A 62 3.82 1.41 12.53
N PHE A 63 2.62 1.64 12.01
CA PHE A 63 1.48 0.75 12.24
C PHE A 63 1.66 -0.60 11.52
N ALA A 64 1.97 -0.57 10.21
CA ALA A 64 2.09 -1.80 9.41
C ALA A 64 3.14 -2.76 9.99
N VAL A 65 4.30 -2.26 10.40
CA VAL A 65 5.36 -3.06 11.02
C VAL A 65 4.90 -3.69 12.33
N GLU A 66 4.29 -2.90 13.21
CA GLU A 66 3.80 -3.41 14.51
C GLU A 66 2.64 -4.42 14.33
N ALA A 67 1.72 -4.14 13.40
CA ALA A 67 0.61 -5.04 13.11
C ALA A 67 1.09 -6.37 12.53
N ALA A 68 2.03 -6.34 11.58
CA ALA A 68 2.61 -7.55 11.00
C ALA A 68 3.38 -8.38 12.03
N ARG A 69 4.15 -7.71 12.90
CA ARG A 69 4.91 -8.37 13.96
C ARG A 69 4.01 -9.12 14.96
N ARG A 70 2.85 -8.54 15.30
CA ARG A 70 1.89 -9.13 16.24
C ARG A 70 1.00 -10.20 15.63
N ASN A 71 0.87 -10.23 14.31
CA ASN A 71 -0.06 -11.11 13.60
C ASN A 71 0.65 -11.87 12.47
N PRO A 72 1.51 -12.85 12.80
CA PRO A 72 2.31 -13.56 11.79
C PRO A 72 1.47 -14.37 10.80
N ASP A 73 0.22 -14.71 11.15
CA ASP A 73 -0.72 -15.46 10.30
C ASP A 73 -1.59 -14.57 9.40
N ILE A 74 -1.28 -13.28 9.33
CA ILE A 74 -1.94 -12.30 8.46
C ILE A 74 -0.91 -11.71 7.51
N ASN A 75 -1.25 -11.63 6.23
CA ASN A 75 -0.44 -10.95 5.23
C ASN A 75 -0.80 -9.46 5.21
N PHE A 76 0.17 -8.59 5.40
CA PHE A 76 -0.01 -7.15 5.36
C PHE A 76 0.57 -6.57 4.07
N ILE A 77 -0.22 -5.71 3.41
CA ILE A 77 0.25 -4.87 2.31
C ILE A 77 0.03 -3.42 2.72
N ALA A 78 1.10 -2.63 2.68
CA ALA A 78 1.08 -1.23 3.05
C ALA A 78 1.31 -0.35 1.82
N VAL A 79 0.42 0.60 1.57
CA VAL A 79 0.43 1.48 0.40
C VAL A 79 0.77 2.90 0.81
N GLU A 80 1.70 3.52 0.09
CA GLU A 80 2.08 4.92 0.23
C GLU A 80 2.50 5.48 -1.13
N MET A 81 2.02 6.67 -1.46
CA MET A 81 2.34 7.32 -2.74
C MET A 81 3.69 8.05 -2.74
N ALA A 82 4.16 8.45 -1.58
CA ALA A 82 5.38 9.26 -1.45
C ALA A 82 6.63 8.38 -1.33
N ARG A 83 7.42 8.31 -2.41
CA ARG A 83 8.69 7.53 -2.47
C ARG A 83 9.65 7.85 -1.32
N ASN A 84 9.79 9.13 -0.98
CA ASN A 84 10.63 9.58 0.13
C ASN A 84 10.20 9.05 1.50
N VAL A 85 8.93 8.69 1.64
CA VAL A 85 8.33 8.24 2.89
C VAL A 85 8.37 6.72 2.98
N ILE A 86 7.85 6.03 1.94
CA ILE A 86 7.72 4.58 1.92
C ILE A 86 9.07 3.85 2.04
N VAL A 87 10.16 4.43 1.52
CA VAL A 87 11.50 3.81 1.64
C VAL A 87 11.89 3.59 3.09
N SER A 88 11.54 4.49 4.00
CA SER A 88 11.80 4.30 5.43
C SER A 88 10.96 3.18 6.04
N ALA A 89 9.72 3.01 5.58
CA ALA A 89 8.87 1.92 6.01
C ALA A 89 9.41 0.56 5.55
N MET A 90 9.87 0.48 4.31
CA MET A 90 10.49 -0.73 3.75
C MET A 90 11.77 -1.12 4.49
N GLU A 91 12.66 -0.16 4.74
CA GLU A 91 13.89 -0.38 5.50
C GLU A 91 13.61 -0.87 6.93
N LEU A 92 12.59 -0.30 7.58
CA LEU A 92 12.15 -0.74 8.90
C LEU A 92 11.65 -2.18 8.88
N ALA A 93 10.82 -2.55 7.91
CA ALA A 93 10.30 -3.92 7.76
C ALA A 93 11.42 -4.94 7.51
N ILE A 94 12.43 -4.59 6.71
CA ILE A 94 13.61 -5.43 6.46
C ILE A 94 14.39 -5.63 7.76
N LYS A 95 14.64 -4.55 8.51
CA LYS A 95 15.32 -4.60 9.79
C LYS A 95 14.62 -5.51 10.80
N GLU A 96 13.29 -5.47 10.82
CA GLU A 96 12.45 -6.31 11.69
C GLU A 96 12.25 -7.73 11.15
N ASN A 97 12.72 -8.02 9.92
CA ASN A 97 12.63 -9.33 9.28
C ASN A 97 11.20 -9.90 9.26
N LEU A 98 10.26 -9.14 8.69
CA LEU A 98 8.85 -9.48 8.64
C LEU A 98 8.45 -10.09 7.29
N PRO A 99 8.32 -11.42 7.16
CA PRO A 99 7.98 -12.07 5.89
C PRO A 99 6.54 -11.80 5.44
N ASN A 100 5.66 -11.44 6.36
CA ASN A 100 4.24 -11.19 6.15
C ASN A 100 3.91 -9.70 5.89
N LEU A 101 4.91 -8.87 5.56
CA LEU A 101 4.70 -7.45 5.24
C LEU A 101 5.37 -7.10 3.91
N LYS A 102 4.57 -6.56 2.99
CA LYS A 102 5.02 -6.03 1.70
C LYS A 102 4.51 -4.62 1.49
N PHE A 103 5.14 -3.90 0.58
CA PHE A 103 4.83 -2.50 0.30
C PHE A 103 4.53 -2.28 -1.17
N LEU A 104 3.54 -1.44 -1.44
CA LEU A 104 3.16 -1.00 -2.77
C LEU A 104 3.23 0.53 -2.85
N MET A 105 4.13 1.04 -3.67
CA MET A 105 4.11 2.46 -4.01
C MET A 105 2.96 2.72 -4.96
N GLY A 106 1.98 3.51 -4.55
CA GLY A 106 0.83 3.78 -5.38
C GLY A 106 -0.16 4.74 -4.72
N LYS A 107 -1.15 5.12 -5.51
CA LYS A 107 -2.24 5.96 -5.06
C LYS A 107 -3.48 5.11 -4.77
N ALA A 108 -4.30 5.57 -3.83
CA ALA A 108 -5.54 4.89 -3.45
C ALA A 108 -6.53 4.75 -4.63
N GLU A 109 -6.49 5.67 -5.60
CA GLU A 109 -7.32 5.65 -6.81
C GLU A 109 -7.11 4.41 -7.69
N TYR A 110 -5.96 3.74 -7.55
CA TYR A 110 -5.60 2.58 -8.40
C TYR A 110 -5.69 1.24 -7.68
N LEU A 111 -6.16 1.19 -6.43
CA LEU A 111 -6.19 -0.04 -5.64
C LEU A 111 -7.00 -1.16 -6.32
N GLU A 112 -8.14 -0.84 -6.94
CA GLU A 112 -8.95 -1.84 -7.67
C GLU A 112 -8.26 -2.41 -8.91
N LYS A 113 -7.20 -1.77 -9.42
CA LYS A 113 -6.38 -2.29 -10.52
C LYS A 113 -5.35 -3.31 -10.04
N PHE A 114 -4.93 -3.22 -8.79
CA PHE A 114 -3.92 -4.10 -8.21
C PHE A 114 -4.52 -5.23 -7.40
N PHE A 115 -5.59 -4.95 -6.64
CA PHE A 115 -6.26 -5.94 -5.81
C PHE A 115 -7.44 -6.56 -6.55
N PRO A 116 -7.51 -7.91 -6.65
CA PRO A 116 -8.70 -8.59 -7.15
C PRO A 116 -9.94 -8.23 -6.32
N GLU A 117 -11.12 -8.39 -6.92
CA GLU A 117 -12.38 -8.34 -6.19
C GLU A 117 -12.38 -9.32 -5.01
N ASN A 118 -12.91 -8.91 -3.87
CA ASN A 118 -13.01 -9.76 -2.67
C ASN A 118 -11.67 -10.38 -2.22
N SER A 119 -10.56 -9.63 -2.31
CA SER A 119 -9.23 -10.13 -1.96
C SER A 119 -8.67 -9.61 -0.64
N VAL A 120 -9.28 -8.60 -0.04
CA VAL A 120 -8.81 -7.95 1.20
C VAL A 120 -9.83 -8.16 2.32
N GLU A 121 -9.37 -8.61 3.48
CA GLU A 121 -10.24 -8.85 4.63
C GLU A 121 -10.47 -7.57 5.46
N ARG A 122 -9.44 -6.73 5.58
CA ARG A 122 -9.50 -5.49 6.37
C ARG A 122 -8.66 -4.38 5.77
N ILE A 123 -9.17 -3.16 5.82
CA ILE A 123 -8.50 -1.94 5.38
C ILE A 123 -8.32 -0.99 6.56
N TYR A 124 -7.10 -0.47 6.72
CA TYR A 124 -6.77 0.52 7.74
C TYR A 124 -6.49 1.87 7.09
N LEU A 125 -7.11 2.92 7.62
CA LEU A 125 -6.92 4.31 7.24
C LEU A 125 -6.41 5.08 8.46
N ASN A 126 -5.13 4.92 8.78
CA ASN A 126 -4.54 5.51 9.97
C ASN A 126 -3.96 6.89 9.65
N PHE A 127 -4.37 7.91 10.43
CA PHE A 127 -3.83 9.28 10.34
C PHE A 127 -3.85 9.86 8.92
N SER A 128 -4.86 9.51 8.12
CA SER A 128 -5.03 10.07 6.78
C SER A 128 -5.21 11.59 6.83
N CYS A 129 -4.71 12.27 5.79
CA CYS A 129 -4.81 13.72 5.72
C CYS A 129 -6.30 14.16 5.75
N PRO A 130 -6.70 15.01 6.69
CA PRO A 130 -8.12 15.38 6.85
C PRO A 130 -8.65 16.30 5.75
N TYR A 131 -7.78 16.99 5.02
CA TYR A 131 -8.16 17.98 3.99
C TYR A 131 -9.33 18.85 4.43
N PRO A 132 -9.15 19.79 5.40
CA PRO A 132 -10.25 20.51 6.05
C PRO A 132 -11.04 21.40 5.11
N LYS A 133 -10.45 21.89 4.01
CA LYS A 133 -11.13 22.71 3.02
C LYS A 133 -12.07 21.87 2.16
N GLU A 134 -13.31 22.34 1.97
CA GLU A 134 -14.31 21.66 1.13
C GLU A 134 -13.87 21.44 -0.32
N THR A 135 -13.07 22.36 -0.86
CA THR A 135 -12.50 22.24 -2.21
C THR A 135 -11.62 20.98 -2.39
N TYR A 136 -11.08 20.44 -1.30
CA TYR A 136 -10.23 19.24 -1.30
C TYR A 136 -10.91 17.99 -0.73
N LYS A 137 -12.21 18.04 -0.43
CA LYS A 137 -12.95 16.90 0.16
C LYS A 137 -12.82 15.60 -0.63
N LYS A 138 -12.75 15.70 -1.96
CA LYS A 138 -12.57 14.54 -2.86
C LYS A 138 -11.22 13.82 -2.71
N HIS A 139 -10.24 14.43 -2.02
CA HIS A 139 -8.95 13.81 -1.73
C HIS A 139 -8.92 13.07 -0.38
N ARG A 140 -9.98 13.20 0.42
CA ARG A 140 -10.09 12.45 1.69
C ARG A 140 -10.25 10.96 1.37
N LEU A 141 -9.44 10.11 1.99
CA LEU A 141 -9.51 8.65 1.81
C LEU A 141 -10.86 8.05 2.24
N THR A 142 -11.68 8.80 2.95
CA THR A 142 -13.06 8.45 3.34
C THR A 142 -14.12 9.02 2.38
N HIS A 143 -13.71 9.66 1.29
CA HIS A 143 -14.67 10.16 0.28
C HIS A 143 -15.39 9.00 -0.42
N PRO A 144 -16.68 9.14 -0.78
CA PRO A 144 -17.45 8.07 -1.44
C PRO A 144 -16.75 7.36 -2.60
N VAL A 145 -16.00 8.07 -3.43
CA VAL A 145 -15.22 7.49 -4.54
C VAL A 145 -14.25 6.41 -4.04
N PHE A 146 -13.54 6.67 -2.93
CA PHE A 146 -12.62 5.67 -2.36
C PHE A 146 -13.38 4.54 -1.65
N LEU A 147 -14.50 4.85 -1.01
CA LEU A 147 -15.33 3.82 -0.35
C LEU A 147 -15.85 2.78 -1.35
N GLU A 148 -16.19 3.18 -2.58
CA GLU A 148 -16.56 2.23 -3.64
C GLU A 148 -15.38 1.35 -4.06
N ILE A 149 -14.17 1.91 -4.15
CA ILE A 149 -12.94 1.13 -4.42
C ILE A 149 -12.72 0.10 -3.30
N TYR A 150 -12.81 0.53 -2.04
CA TYR A 150 -12.63 -0.37 -0.90
C TYR A 150 -13.68 -1.48 -0.87
N LYS A 151 -14.95 -1.14 -1.14
CA LYS A 151 -16.04 -2.11 -1.24
C LYS A 151 -15.79 -3.18 -2.30
N HIS A 152 -15.19 -2.80 -3.44
CA HIS A 152 -14.87 -3.73 -4.51
C HIS A 152 -13.79 -4.74 -4.10
N ILE A 153 -12.74 -4.30 -3.41
CA ILE A 153 -11.63 -5.17 -3.03
C ILE A 153 -11.83 -5.93 -1.72
N LEU A 154 -12.73 -5.45 -0.83
CA LEU A 154 -13.05 -6.14 0.43
C LEU A 154 -13.84 -7.41 0.18
N ILE A 155 -13.53 -8.46 0.95
CA ILE A 155 -14.37 -9.65 1.02
C ILE A 155 -15.75 -9.31 1.60
N PRO A 156 -16.80 -10.11 1.34
CA PRO A 156 -18.09 -9.97 2.04
C PRO A 156 -17.88 -10.02 3.56
N GLY A 157 -18.40 -9.01 4.27
CA GLY A 157 -18.18 -8.87 5.73
C GLY A 157 -16.81 -8.33 6.15
N GLY A 158 -15.95 -7.96 5.21
CA GLY A 158 -14.69 -7.28 5.48
C GLY A 158 -14.88 -5.87 6.07
N GLU A 159 -13.84 -5.34 6.74
CA GLU A 159 -13.89 -4.09 7.50
C GLU A 159 -12.89 -3.05 6.97
#